data_e82e588ad30e75de092a7edaf5d60732
#
_entry.id   e82e588ad30e75de092a7edaf5d60732
#
_cell.length_a   1.000
_cell.length_b   1.000
_cell.length_c   1.000
_cell.angle_alpha   90.00
_cell.angle_beta   90.00
_cell.angle_gamma   90.00
#
_symmetry.space_group_name_H-M   'P 1'
#
loop_
_entity.id
_entity.type
_entity.pdbx_description
1 polymer ?
#
loop_
_entity_poly.entity_id
_entity_poly.type
_entity_poly.pdbx_seq_one_letter_code
_entity_poly.pdbx_strand_id
1 'polypeptide(L)'
;MNNILKYTNKQLQDILAENKFKKFNADQIFEWIYTKNELDFSKMTNLSLDLRKYLSENFNTDLLEELVCQESNDGTVKFLFKLCDNRSIETVLMPQSYGQSVCVTTQVGCNMGCTFCASGIIKKIRNLEVDEIIAQVYYVNRFLKNKYPNDTTGRNRVSHIVVMGIGEPLDNYENTLDFINILNSPKAFGIGARHITVSTCGLVPKIKAFADLQLQANLAISLHAPNDEIRNQIMPINKAFPLVKLMEAVDYYIEKTNRRITFEYILIDKVNDSVENAHQLAALIKGKNAYVNLIPYNEVHENPFRKSTNIDNFFKALKSKKINCIVRKEFGADIDAACGQLRAIREGILK
;
A
#
# COMPACT_ATOMS: atom_id res chain seq x y z
N MET A 1 1.86 1.76 -27.28
CA MET A 1 0.49 1.37 -26.86
C MET A 1 0.39 1.58 -25.36
N ASN A 2 -0.73 2.11 -24.86
CA ASN A 2 -0.96 2.22 -23.43
C ASN A 2 -1.44 0.88 -22.87
N ASN A 3 -1.10 0.59 -21.60
CA ASN A 3 -1.65 -0.59 -20.94
C ASN A 3 -3.11 -0.34 -20.54
N ILE A 4 -4.02 -1.27 -20.85
CA ILE A 4 -5.44 -1.12 -20.54
C ILE A 4 -5.72 -1.09 -19.03
N LEU A 5 -4.87 -1.71 -18.21
CA LEU A 5 -4.97 -1.73 -16.75
C LEU A 5 -4.75 -0.35 -16.11
N LYS A 6 -4.25 0.62 -16.89
CA LYS A 6 -4.01 2.00 -16.43
C LYS A 6 -5.32 2.77 -16.17
N TYR A 7 -6.41 2.38 -16.82
CA TYR A 7 -7.63 3.16 -16.84
C TYR A 7 -8.65 2.68 -15.82
N THR A 8 -9.26 3.62 -15.11
CA THR A 8 -10.49 3.36 -14.36
C THR A 8 -11.63 3.02 -15.32
N ASN A 9 -12.68 2.38 -14.81
CA ASN A 9 -13.85 2.07 -15.64
C ASN A 9 -14.44 3.31 -16.32
N LYS A 10 -14.49 4.44 -15.60
CA LYS A 10 -15.01 5.71 -16.13
C LYS A 10 -14.13 6.26 -17.27
N GLN A 11 -12.81 6.26 -17.09
CA GLN A 11 -11.88 6.71 -18.12
C GLN A 11 -11.99 5.83 -19.37
N LEU A 12 -12.10 4.50 -19.20
CA LEU A 12 -12.29 3.58 -20.32
C LEU A 12 -13.64 3.81 -21.03
N GLN A 13 -14.73 4.09 -20.30
CA GLN A 13 -16.01 4.48 -20.88
C GLN A 13 -15.89 5.72 -21.79
N ASP A 14 -15.14 6.72 -21.34
CA ASP A 14 -14.98 7.96 -22.08
C ASP A 14 -14.13 7.74 -23.35
N ILE A 15 -13.01 6.98 -23.26
CA ILE A 15 -12.19 6.58 -24.41
C ILE A 15 -13.03 5.79 -25.45
N LEU A 16 -13.82 4.84 -25.00
CA LEU A 16 -14.66 4.05 -25.89
C LEU A 16 -15.72 4.91 -26.59
N ALA A 17 -16.34 5.86 -25.87
CA ALA A 17 -17.33 6.76 -26.45
C ALA A 17 -16.73 7.70 -27.51
N GLU A 18 -15.55 8.23 -27.28
CA GLU A 18 -14.81 9.06 -28.25
C GLU A 18 -14.49 8.26 -29.54
N ASN A 19 -14.31 6.95 -29.42
CA ASN A 19 -14.05 6.06 -30.54
C ASN A 19 -15.32 5.35 -31.05
N LYS A 20 -16.51 5.90 -30.78
CA LYS A 20 -17.83 5.45 -31.27
C LYS A 20 -18.27 4.07 -30.77
N PHE A 21 -17.68 3.57 -29.70
CA PHE A 21 -18.13 2.38 -28.99
C PHE A 21 -19.08 2.75 -27.84
N LYS A 22 -19.84 1.76 -27.38
CA LYS A 22 -20.81 1.96 -26.31
C LYS A 22 -20.12 1.96 -24.93
N LYS A 23 -20.47 2.89 -24.05
CA LYS A 23 -19.88 3.02 -22.71
C LYS A 23 -19.95 1.72 -21.89
N PHE A 24 -21.04 0.98 -21.99
CA PHE A 24 -21.20 -0.29 -21.25
C PHE A 24 -20.17 -1.37 -21.65
N ASN A 25 -19.50 -1.23 -22.79
CA ASN A 25 -18.44 -2.16 -23.18
C ASN A 25 -17.25 -2.11 -22.21
N ALA A 26 -17.03 -0.97 -21.52
CA ALA A 26 -16.01 -0.88 -20.47
C ALA A 26 -16.31 -1.85 -19.33
N ASP A 27 -17.58 -2.00 -18.91
CA ASP A 27 -17.97 -2.97 -17.89
C ASP A 27 -17.68 -4.41 -18.33
N GLN A 28 -17.94 -4.73 -19.59
CA GLN A 28 -17.65 -6.05 -20.14
C GLN A 28 -16.15 -6.33 -20.18
N ILE A 29 -15.33 -5.34 -20.61
CA ILE A 29 -13.87 -5.45 -20.61
C ILE A 29 -13.33 -5.65 -19.19
N PHE A 30 -13.82 -4.88 -18.22
CA PHE A 30 -13.46 -5.02 -16.81
C PHE A 30 -13.79 -6.41 -16.26
N GLU A 31 -14.96 -6.94 -16.58
CA GLU A 31 -15.35 -8.30 -16.18
C GLU A 31 -14.39 -9.36 -16.78
N TRP A 32 -14.02 -9.22 -18.06
CA TRP A 32 -13.06 -10.13 -18.68
C TRP A 32 -11.71 -10.08 -17.99
N ILE A 33 -11.16 -8.88 -17.81
CA ILE A 33 -9.83 -8.68 -17.24
C ILE A 33 -9.79 -9.14 -15.78
N TYR A 34 -10.67 -8.61 -14.94
CA TYR A 34 -10.52 -8.72 -13.48
C TYR A 34 -11.27 -9.92 -12.88
N THR A 35 -12.42 -10.30 -13.44
CA THR A 35 -13.23 -11.41 -12.91
C THR A 35 -12.83 -12.73 -13.58
N LYS A 36 -12.78 -12.75 -14.91
CA LYS A 36 -12.42 -13.95 -15.70
C LYS A 36 -10.91 -14.15 -15.81
N ASN A 37 -10.08 -13.13 -15.48
CA ASN A 37 -8.62 -13.11 -15.64
C ASN A 37 -8.15 -13.41 -17.07
N GLU A 38 -8.88 -12.92 -18.06
CA GLU A 38 -8.53 -13.05 -19.46
C GLU A 38 -8.02 -11.70 -19.99
N LEU A 39 -6.81 -11.70 -20.50
CA LEU A 39 -6.14 -10.52 -21.06
C LEU A 39 -6.09 -10.52 -22.58
N ASP A 40 -6.41 -11.64 -23.20
CA ASP A 40 -6.47 -11.78 -24.66
C ASP A 40 -7.81 -11.22 -25.16
N PHE A 41 -7.77 -10.06 -25.80
CA PHE A 41 -8.96 -9.40 -26.34
C PHE A 41 -9.70 -10.27 -27.37
N SER A 42 -9.00 -11.16 -28.07
CA SER A 42 -9.61 -12.07 -29.07
C SER A 42 -10.63 -13.04 -28.44
N LYS A 43 -10.43 -13.38 -27.17
CA LYS A 43 -11.28 -14.29 -26.40
C LYS A 43 -12.48 -13.61 -25.73
N MET A 44 -12.59 -12.29 -25.78
CA MET A 44 -13.69 -11.53 -25.17
C MET A 44 -14.95 -11.61 -26.04
N THR A 45 -15.60 -12.79 -26.08
CA THR A 45 -16.60 -13.19 -27.07
C THR A 45 -17.89 -12.37 -27.08
N ASN A 46 -18.23 -11.67 -25.98
CA ASN A 46 -19.37 -10.77 -25.89
C ASN A 46 -19.08 -9.35 -26.39
N LEU A 47 -17.84 -9.08 -26.85
CA LEU A 47 -17.46 -7.84 -27.52
C LEU A 47 -17.54 -8.04 -29.04
N SER A 48 -17.92 -6.99 -29.77
CA SER A 48 -17.93 -7.02 -31.25
C SER A 48 -16.52 -7.23 -31.82
N LEU A 49 -16.41 -7.77 -33.00
CA LEU A 49 -15.13 -7.97 -33.68
C LEU A 49 -14.38 -6.66 -33.87
N ASP A 50 -15.09 -5.58 -34.24
CA ASP A 50 -14.50 -4.25 -34.41
C ASP A 50 -13.92 -3.71 -33.10
N LEU A 51 -14.61 -3.91 -31.97
CA LEU A 51 -14.10 -3.50 -30.68
C LEU A 51 -12.88 -4.32 -30.25
N ARG A 52 -12.90 -5.64 -30.45
CA ARG A 52 -11.73 -6.48 -30.15
C ARG A 52 -10.51 -6.08 -30.98
N LYS A 53 -10.72 -5.77 -32.27
CA LYS A 53 -9.68 -5.26 -33.16
C LYS A 53 -9.14 -3.93 -32.66
N TYR A 54 -10.04 -2.95 -32.35
CA TYR A 54 -9.67 -1.66 -31.79
C TYR A 54 -8.83 -1.79 -30.51
N LEU A 55 -9.24 -2.67 -29.58
CA LEU A 55 -8.51 -2.92 -28.34
C LEU A 55 -7.10 -3.45 -28.63
N SER A 56 -6.96 -4.43 -29.51
CA SER A 56 -5.67 -5.04 -29.88
C SER A 56 -4.73 -4.06 -30.58
N GLU A 57 -5.26 -3.08 -31.32
CA GLU A 57 -4.47 -2.09 -32.04
C GLU A 57 -4.03 -0.90 -31.15
N ASN A 58 -4.76 -0.62 -30.06
CA ASN A 58 -4.55 0.59 -29.25
C ASN A 58 -4.04 0.32 -27.83
N PHE A 59 -4.24 -0.90 -27.31
CA PHE A 59 -3.83 -1.24 -25.93
C PHE A 59 -2.97 -2.50 -25.90
N ASN A 60 -2.08 -2.54 -24.90
CA ASN A 60 -1.43 -3.77 -24.46
C ASN A 60 -2.01 -4.23 -23.12
N THR A 61 -1.65 -5.42 -22.71
CA THR A 61 -2.06 -6.08 -21.46
C THR A 61 -0.84 -6.61 -20.71
N ASP A 62 0.30 -5.93 -20.86
CA ASP A 62 1.55 -6.37 -20.26
C ASP A 62 1.44 -6.38 -18.74
N LEU A 63 1.90 -7.47 -18.14
CA LEU A 63 2.00 -7.64 -16.70
C LEU A 63 3.46 -7.53 -16.26
N LEU A 64 3.65 -7.44 -14.95
CA LEU A 64 4.98 -7.49 -14.34
C LEU A 64 5.63 -8.86 -14.57
N GLU A 65 6.94 -8.86 -14.87
CA GLU A 65 7.76 -10.06 -14.91
C GLU A 65 8.21 -10.44 -13.51
N GLU A 66 7.89 -11.65 -13.03
CA GLU A 66 8.42 -12.15 -11.76
C GLU A 66 9.89 -12.50 -11.91
N LEU A 67 10.74 -11.88 -11.09
CA LEU A 67 12.16 -12.23 -10.99
C LEU A 67 12.42 -13.23 -9.86
N VAL A 68 11.77 -13.04 -8.71
CA VAL A 68 11.95 -13.87 -7.52
C VAL A 68 10.63 -13.99 -6.77
N CYS A 69 10.33 -15.21 -6.30
CA CYS A 69 9.26 -15.50 -5.37
C CYS A 69 9.85 -16.20 -4.15
N GLN A 70 9.68 -15.61 -2.96
CA GLN A 70 10.15 -16.19 -1.69
C GLN A 70 8.95 -16.45 -0.79
N GLU A 71 8.84 -17.66 -0.25
CA GLU A 71 7.79 -18.02 0.71
C GLU A 71 8.41 -18.25 2.10
N SER A 72 7.89 -17.53 3.09
CA SER A 72 8.25 -17.62 4.50
C SER A 72 7.57 -18.80 5.18
N ASN A 73 8.14 -19.25 6.29
CA ASN A 73 7.56 -20.29 7.15
C ASN A 73 6.17 -19.93 7.71
N ASP A 74 5.84 -18.64 7.81
CA ASP A 74 4.53 -18.16 8.26
C ASP A 74 3.49 -18.04 7.14
N GLY A 75 3.87 -18.44 5.92
CA GLY A 75 3.05 -18.38 4.70
C GLY A 75 3.06 -17.03 3.98
N THR A 76 3.81 -16.04 4.48
CA THR A 76 4.04 -14.77 3.78
C THR A 76 4.82 -15.04 2.50
N VAL A 77 4.43 -14.38 1.40
CA VAL A 77 5.14 -14.50 0.12
C VAL A 77 5.60 -13.14 -0.36
N LYS A 78 6.90 -13.00 -0.62
CA LYS A 78 7.49 -11.80 -1.22
C LYS A 78 7.80 -12.06 -2.69
N PHE A 79 7.32 -11.15 -3.53
CA PHE A 79 7.58 -11.13 -4.96
C PHE A 79 8.51 -9.97 -5.29
N LEU A 80 9.53 -10.23 -6.08
CA LEU A 80 10.34 -9.22 -6.76
C LEU A 80 9.92 -9.19 -8.22
N PHE A 81 9.41 -8.05 -8.67
CA PHE A 81 8.95 -7.84 -10.04
C PHE A 81 9.88 -6.91 -10.79
N LYS A 82 10.06 -7.19 -12.09
CA LYS A 82 10.71 -6.30 -13.03
C LYS A 82 9.68 -5.44 -13.75
N LEU A 83 10.00 -4.17 -13.90
CA LEU A 83 9.25 -3.17 -14.63
C LEU A 83 9.76 -3.06 -16.08
N CYS A 84 8.97 -2.41 -16.94
CA CYS A 84 9.32 -2.22 -18.36
C CYS A 84 10.64 -1.44 -18.57
N ASP A 85 11.04 -0.59 -17.62
CA ASP A 85 12.30 0.16 -17.62
C ASP A 85 13.47 -0.59 -16.96
N ASN A 86 13.37 -1.90 -16.77
CA ASN A 86 14.33 -2.80 -16.11
C ASN A 86 14.58 -2.53 -14.62
N ARG A 87 13.78 -1.69 -13.98
CA ARG A 87 13.79 -1.50 -12.52
C ARG A 87 12.98 -2.58 -11.83
N SER A 88 13.17 -2.71 -10.53
CA SER A 88 12.46 -3.73 -9.75
C SER A 88 11.63 -3.09 -8.63
N ILE A 89 10.55 -3.79 -8.28
CA ILE A 89 9.72 -3.47 -7.13
C ILE A 89 9.39 -4.74 -6.35
N GLU A 90 9.04 -4.57 -5.08
CA GLU A 90 8.62 -5.68 -4.23
C GLU A 90 7.14 -5.55 -3.84
N THR A 91 6.50 -6.70 -3.74
CA THR A 91 5.10 -6.86 -3.30
C THR A 91 5.04 -8.01 -2.31
N VAL A 92 4.26 -7.87 -1.24
CA VAL A 92 4.17 -8.90 -0.20
C VAL A 92 2.72 -9.35 -0.04
N LEU A 93 2.51 -10.67 -0.15
CA LEU A 93 1.28 -11.35 0.23
C LEU A 93 1.39 -11.82 1.68
N MET A 94 0.44 -11.42 2.51
CA MET A 94 0.36 -11.78 3.93
C MET A 94 -0.96 -12.51 4.20
N PRO A 95 -0.95 -13.83 4.38
CA PRO A 95 -2.13 -14.56 4.81
C PRO A 95 -2.54 -14.16 6.23
N GLN A 96 -3.80 -13.76 6.38
CA GLN A 96 -4.38 -13.35 7.66
C GLN A 96 -5.57 -14.26 8.00
N SER A 97 -5.96 -14.31 9.27
CA SER A 97 -7.15 -15.05 9.70
C SER A 97 -8.44 -14.54 9.07
N TYR A 98 -8.45 -13.27 8.63
CA TYR A 98 -9.59 -12.59 8.01
C TYR A 98 -9.52 -12.52 6.48
N GLY A 99 -8.49 -13.10 5.86
CA GLY A 99 -8.32 -13.16 4.40
C GLY A 99 -6.90 -12.89 3.92
N GLN A 100 -6.73 -12.72 2.61
CA GLN A 100 -5.43 -12.49 1.96
C GLN A 100 -5.16 -10.99 1.85
N SER A 101 -4.12 -10.50 2.52
CA SER A 101 -3.71 -9.09 2.50
C SER A 101 -2.48 -8.91 1.60
N VAL A 102 -2.48 -7.87 0.75
CA VAL A 102 -1.34 -7.55 -0.11
C VAL A 102 -0.80 -6.17 0.23
N CYS A 103 0.52 -6.12 0.45
CA CYS A 103 1.28 -4.87 0.59
C CYS A 103 1.82 -4.48 -0.78
N VAL A 104 1.37 -3.33 -1.30
CA VAL A 104 1.74 -2.84 -2.63
C VAL A 104 2.68 -1.66 -2.57
N THR A 105 3.58 -1.62 -3.56
CA THR A 105 4.54 -0.55 -3.82
C THR A 105 3.94 0.49 -4.76
N THR A 106 4.27 1.77 -4.57
CA THR A 106 3.75 2.89 -5.37
C THR A 106 4.83 3.71 -6.08
N GLN A 107 6.10 3.50 -5.74
CA GLN A 107 7.22 4.25 -6.33
C GLN A 107 8.44 3.33 -6.52
N VAL A 108 9.33 3.71 -7.41
CA VAL A 108 10.68 3.15 -7.48
C VAL A 108 11.57 4.03 -6.60
N GLY A 109 11.95 3.51 -5.43
CA GLY A 109 12.63 4.28 -4.39
C GLY A 109 11.72 5.24 -3.62
N CYS A 110 12.25 6.01 -2.68
CA CYS A 110 11.49 6.92 -1.84
C CYS A 110 12.31 8.16 -1.43
N ASN A 111 11.74 9.36 -1.55
CA ASN A 111 12.42 10.61 -1.18
C ASN A 111 12.13 11.08 0.26
N MET A 112 11.34 10.33 1.03
CA MET A 112 10.98 10.77 2.40
C MET A 112 12.14 10.67 3.37
N GLY A 113 13.15 9.82 3.08
CA GLY A 113 14.41 9.77 3.81
C GLY A 113 14.29 9.28 5.26
N CYS A 114 13.26 8.49 5.57
CA CYS A 114 13.11 7.90 6.91
C CYS A 114 14.31 7.02 7.22
N THR A 115 15.05 7.33 8.31
CA THR A 115 16.35 6.71 8.58
C THR A 115 16.27 5.24 8.99
N PHE A 116 15.10 4.77 9.39
CA PHE A 116 14.85 3.38 9.80
C PHE A 116 14.39 2.49 8.63
N CYS A 117 14.11 3.05 7.44
CA CYS A 117 13.45 2.35 6.35
C CYS A 117 14.42 2.05 5.20
N ALA A 118 14.50 0.79 4.79
CA ALA A 118 15.33 0.37 3.65
C ALA A 118 14.92 1.03 2.33
N SER A 119 13.63 1.30 2.14
CA SER A 119 13.14 1.98 0.92
C SER A 119 13.68 3.41 0.76
N GLY A 120 14.09 4.06 1.85
CA GLY A 120 14.69 5.39 1.84
C GLY A 120 16.16 5.43 1.39
N ILE A 121 16.83 4.27 1.31
CA ILE A 121 18.22 4.16 0.86
C ILE A 121 18.32 4.48 -0.64
N ILE A 122 17.33 4.03 -1.41
CA ILE A 122 17.22 4.34 -2.84
C ILE A 122 16.34 5.57 -2.99
N LYS A 123 16.93 6.69 -3.43
CA LYS A 123 16.16 7.89 -3.75
C LYS A 123 15.09 7.57 -4.78
N LYS A 124 13.95 8.25 -4.68
CA LYS A 124 12.86 8.10 -5.65
C LYS A 124 13.36 8.39 -7.06
N ILE A 125 13.15 7.44 -7.94
CA ILE A 125 13.46 7.55 -9.36
C ILE A 125 12.22 8.02 -10.11
N ARG A 126 11.08 7.37 -9.85
CA ARG A 126 9.77 7.74 -10.42
C ARG A 126 8.59 7.21 -9.62
N ASN A 127 7.44 7.73 -9.89
CA ASN A 127 6.18 7.13 -9.51
C ASN A 127 5.92 5.87 -10.35
N LEU A 128 5.21 4.89 -9.78
CA LEU A 128 4.58 3.84 -10.56
C LEU A 128 3.32 4.37 -11.22
N GLU A 129 3.07 3.91 -12.45
CA GLU A 129 1.81 4.13 -13.15
C GLU A 129 0.71 3.21 -12.56
N VAL A 130 -0.55 3.53 -12.85
CA VAL A 130 -1.70 2.78 -12.30
C VAL A 130 -1.64 1.31 -12.66
N ASP A 131 -1.30 0.99 -13.92
CA ASP A 131 -1.16 -0.39 -14.41
C ASP A 131 -0.07 -1.16 -13.67
N GLU A 132 1.06 -0.52 -13.34
CA GLU A 132 2.14 -1.15 -12.56
C GLU A 132 1.71 -1.45 -11.12
N ILE A 133 0.88 -0.58 -10.51
CA ILE A 133 0.35 -0.81 -9.16
C ILE A 133 -0.73 -1.91 -9.19
N ILE A 134 -1.64 -1.87 -10.16
CA ILE A 134 -2.69 -2.87 -10.37
C ILE A 134 -2.11 -4.24 -10.69
N ALA A 135 -1.07 -4.31 -11.52
CA ALA A 135 -0.45 -5.57 -11.93
C ALA A 135 0.09 -6.37 -10.73
N GLN A 136 0.53 -5.70 -9.64
CA GLN A 136 0.94 -6.37 -8.40
C GLN A 136 -0.24 -7.20 -7.82
N VAL A 137 -1.41 -6.57 -7.68
CA VAL A 137 -2.60 -7.23 -7.12
C VAL A 137 -3.14 -8.29 -8.09
N TYR A 138 -3.13 -8.00 -9.39
CA TYR A 138 -3.54 -8.93 -10.43
C TYR A 138 -2.69 -10.20 -10.41
N TYR A 139 -1.37 -10.04 -10.32
CA TYR A 139 -0.42 -11.14 -10.24
C TYR A 139 -0.67 -12.01 -9.00
N VAL A 140 -0.75 -11.38 -7.82
CA VAL A 140 -1.02 -12.11 -6.56
C VAL A 140 -2.37 -12.83 -6.60
N ASN A 141 -3.39 -12.25 -7.21
CA ASN A 141 -4.68 -12.91 -7.39
C ASN A 141 -4.56 -14.18 -8.26
N ARG A 142 -3.79 -14.14 -9.34
CA ARG A 142 -3.51 -15.33 -10.17
C ARG A 142 -2.72 -16.37 -9.40
N PHE A 143 -1.69 -15.95 -8.66
CA PHE A 143 -0.92 -16.82 -7.78
C PHE A 143 -1.82 -17.55 -6.78
N LEU A 144 -2.71 -16.85 -6.10
CA LEU A 144 -3.65 -17.42 -5.14
C LEU A 144 -4.65 -18.40 -5.80
N LYS A 145 -5.18 -18.05 -6.97
CA LYS A 145 -6.06 -18.96 -7.73
C LYS A 145 -5.36 -20.27 -8.10
N ASN A 146 -4.11 -20.19 -8.51
CA ASN A 146 -3.31 -21.36 -8.85
C ASN A 146 -2.95 -22.19 -7.60
N LYS A 147 -2.63 -21.52 -6.49
CA LYS A 147 -2.28 -22.17 -5.21
C LYS A 147 -3.50 -22.85 -4.56
N TYR A 148 -4.70 -22.25 -4.71
CA TYR A 148 -5.94 -22.71 -4.09
C TYR A 148 -7.09 -22.83 -5.11
N PRO A 149 -6.98 -23.69 -6.15
CA PRO A 149 -7.91 -23.69 -7.29
C PRO A 149 -9.34 -24.04 -6.91
N ASN A 150 -9.54 -24.88 -5.90
CA ASN A 150 -10.86 -25.35 -5.46
C ASN A 150 -11.33 -24.68 -4.15
N ASP A 151 -10.71 -23.59 -3.75
CA ASP A 151 -11.06 -22.94 -2.50
C ASP A 151 -12.39 -22.18 -2.60
N THR A 152 -13.30 -22.46 -1.69
CA THR A 152 -14.60 -21.77 -1.56
C THR A 152 -14.64 -20.82 -0.37
N THR A 153 -13.57 -20.73 0.42
CA THR A 153 -13.49 -19.92 1.64
C THR A 153 -12.94 -18.51 1.39
N GLY A 154 -12.48 -18.23 0.15
CA GLY A 154 -11.93 -16.94 -0.25
C GLY A 154 -10.41 -16.81 -0.09
N ARG A 155 -9.69 -17.92 0.19
CA ARG A 155 -8.21 -17.92 0.22
C ARG A 155 -7.60 -17.79 -1.17
N ASN A 156 -8.37 -18.04 -2.22
CA ASN A 156 -7.94 -17.98 -3.61
C ASN A 156 -8.02 -16.57 -4.21
N ARG A 157 -8.27 -15.54 -3.39
CA ARG A 157 -8.35 -14.14 -3.86
C ARG A 157 -7.80 -13.15 -2.83
N VAL A 158 -7.29 -12.05 -3.33
CA VAL A 158 -6.93 -10.90 -2.51
C VAL A 158 -8.19 -10.26 -1.94
N SER A 159 -8.19 -9.96 -0.64
CA SER A 159 -9.34 -9.39 0.08
C SER A 159 -9.02 -8.06 0.77
N HIS A 160 -7.73 -7.81 1.08
CA HIS A 160 -7.28 -6.61 1.78
C HIS A 160 -6.04 -6.04 1.10
N ILE A 161 -5.93 -4.71 1.08
CA ILE A 161 -4.78 -4.00 0.52
C ILE A 161 -4.21 -3.05 1.56
N VAL A 162 -2.90 -3.07 1.72
CA VAL A 162 -2.16 -2.04 2.43
C VAL A 162 -1.18 -1.38 1.47
N VAL A 163 -1.31 -0.06 1.30
CA VAL A 163 -0.40 0.72 0.46
C VAL A 163 0.72 1.21 1.37
N MET A 164 1.64 0.27 1.67
CA MET A 164 2.72 0.42 2.66
C MET A 164 4.05 -0.17 2.16
N GLY A 165 4.14 -0.47 0.86
CA GLY A 165 5.38 -0.93 0.23
C GLY A 165 6.35 0.23 -0.03
N ILE A 166 7.17 0.11 -1.08
CA ILE A 166 8.16 1.13 -1.43
C ILE A 166 7.46 2.41 -1.91
N GLY A 167 7.83 3.54 -1.31
CA GLY A 167 7.35 4.87 -1.71
C GLY A 167 6.39 5.52 -0.72
N GLU A 168 6.03 6.78 -1.03
CA GLU A 168 5.00 7.55 -0.34
C GLU A 168 3.77 7.64 -1.25
N PRO A 169 2.65 6.99 -0.92
CA PRO A 169 1.49 6.95 -1.82
C PRO A 169 0.88 8.32 -2.07
N LEU A 170 0.91 9.23 -1.10
CA LEU A 170 0.39 10.58 -1.30
C LEU A 170 1.31 11.50 -2.12
N ASP A 171 2.56 11.08 -2.39
CA ASP A 171 3.45 11.71 -3.36
C ASP A 171 3.20 11.16 -4.80
N ASN A 172 2.54 10.00 -4.90
CA ASN A 172 1.99 9.45 -6.15
C ASN A 172 0.45 9.53 -6.13
N TYR A 173 -0.09 10.71 -5.87
CA TYR A 173 -1.45 10.91 -5.42
C TYR A 173 -2.50 10.43 -6.42
N GLU A 174 -2.45 10.92 -7.66
CA GLU A 174 -3.48 10.63 -8.68
C GLU A 174 -3.50 9.13 -9.05
N ASN A 175 -2.33 8.54 -9.27
CA ASN A 175 -2.23 7.11 -9.58
C ASN A 175 -2.71 6.25 -8.40
N THR A 176 -2.47 6.69 -7.15
CA THR A 176 -2.98 6.00 -5.95
C THR A 176 -4.50 6.09 -5.87
N LEU A 177 -5.10 7.21 -6.23
CA LEU A 177 -6.57 7.35 -6.28
C LEU A 177 -7.19 6.46 -7.36
N ASP A 178 -6.65 6.46 -8.56
CA ASP A 178 -7.14 5.62 -9.65
C ASP A 178 -6.99 4.13 -9.31
N PHE A 179 -5.88 3.75 -8.68
CA PHE A 179 -5.69 2.41 -8.14
C PHE A 179 -6.80 2.03 -7.14
N ILE A 180 -7.13 2.89 -6.17
CA ILE A 180 -8.20 2.65 -5.20
C ILE A 180 -9.55 2.50 -5.92
N ASN A 181 -9.83 3.35 -6.91
CA ASN A 181 -11.07 3.31 -7.68
C ASN A 181 -11.23 1.99 -8.45
N ILE A 182 -10.16 1.50 -9.08
CA ILE A 182 -10.16 0.22 -9.79
C ILE A 182 -10.39 -0.93 -8.80
N LEU A 183 -9.66 -0.96 -7.67
CA LEU A 183 -9.82 -2.01 -6.66
C LEU A 183 -11.24 -2.08 -6.10
N ASN A 184 -11.84 -0.92 -5.84
CA ASN A 184 -13.16 -0.81 -5.24
C ASN A 184 -14.30 -1.06 -6.25
N SER A 185 -14.02 -0.97 -7.54
CA SER A 185 -15.02 -1.20 -8.58
C SER A 185 -15.61 -2.62 -8.48
N PRO A 186 -16.96 -2.78 -8.40
CA PRO A 186 -17.61 -4.08 -8.38
C PRO A 186 -17.42 -4.86 -9.71
N LYS A 187 -17.04 -4.16 -10.79
CA LYS A 187 -16.71 -4.74 -12.09
C LYS A 187 -15.25 -5.16 -12.22
N ALA A 188 -14.40 -4.82 -11.22
CA ALA A 188 -13.00 -5.21 -11.17
C ALA A 188 -12.77 -6.20 -10.01
N PHE A 189 -11.92 -5.82 -9.05
CA PHE A 189 -11.60 -6.69 -7.90
C PHE A 189 -12.73 -6.76 -6.86
N GLY A 190 -13.59 -5.75 -6.78
CA GLY A 190 -14.67 -5.68 -5.81
C GLY A 190 -14.19 -5.62 -4.36
N ILE A 191 -12.95 -5.13 -4.13
CA ILE A 191 -12.41 -5.00 -2.78
C ILE A 191 -13.07 -3.79 -2.12
N GLY A 192 -13.84 -4.03 -1.06
CA GLY A 192 -14.51 -2.96 -0.33
C GLY A 192 -13.51 -1.91 0.15
N ALA A 193 -13.83 -0.62 0.00
CA ALA A 193 -12.92 0.46 0.33
C ALA A 193 -12.39 0.41 1.79
N ARG A 194 -13.18 -0.13 2.72
CA ARG A 194 -12.76 -0.35 4.12
C ARG A 194 -11.67 -1.42 4.30
N HIS A 195 -11.44 -2.22 3.28
CA HIS A 195 -10.35 -3.21 3.24
C HIS A 195 -9.08 -2.66 2.55
N ILE A 196 -9.09 -1.38 2.17
CA ILE A 196 -7.95 -0.69 1.58
C ILE A 196 -7.43 0.31 2.61
N THR A 197 -6.16 0.22 2.97
CA THR A 197 -5.49 1.15 3.88
C THR A 197 -4.36 1.85 3.14
N VAL A 198 -4.42 3.17 3.07
CA VAL A 198 -3.35 4.03 2.56
C VAL A 198 -2.54 4.54 3.75
N SER A 199 -1.22 4.35 3.73
CA SER A 199 -0.32 4.90 4.76
C SER A 199 0.44 6.09 4.20
N THR A 200 0.65 7.12 5.03
CA THR A 200 1.45 8.29 4.65
C THR A 200 2.40 8.71 5.77
N CYS A 201 3.57 9.20 5.39
CA CYS A 201 4.52 9.79 6.33
C CYS A 201 4.07 11.18 6.86
N GLY A 202 2.97 11.75 6.32
CA GLY A 202 2.41 13.00 6.81
C GLY A 202 2.52 14.18 5.85
N LEU A 203 2.26 13.98 4.55
CA LEU A 203 2.11 15.05 3.57
C LEU A 203 0.82 15.83 3.83
N VAL A 204 0.88 16.83 4.75
CA VAL A 204 -0.28 17.57 5.29
C VAL A 204 -1.25 18.07 4.22
N PRO A 205 -0.82 18.73 3.11
CA PRO A 205 -1.75 19.19 2.08
C PRO A 205 -2.49 18.02 1.40
N LYS A 206 -1.81 16.89 1.20
CA LYS A 206 -2.39 15.71 0.55
C LYS A 206 -3.32 14.93 1.49
N ILE A 207 -3.06 14.93 2.80
CA ILE A 207 -4.00 14.37 3.79
C ILE A 207 -5.32 15.13 3.75
N LYS A 208 -5.29 16.47 3.71
CA LYS A 208 -6.50 17.31 3.61
C LYS A 208 -7.24 17.05 2.29
N ALA A 209 -6.53 17.02 1.16
CA ALA A 209 -7.12 16.70 -0.13
C ALA A 209 -7.75 15.29 -0.16
N PHE A 210 -7.11 14.30 0.49
CA PHE A 210 -7.66 12.94 0.62
C PHE A 210 -8.93 12.91 1.49
N ALA A 211 -8.98 13.72 2.55
CA ALA A 211 -10.16 13.87 3.40
C ALA A 211 -11.37 14.47 2.62
N ASP A 212 -11.11 15.44 1.75
CA ASP A 212 -12.15 16.12 0.94
C ASP A 212 -12.84 15.16 -0.05
N LEU A 213 -12.18 14.10 -0.48
CA LEU A 213 -12.77 13.06 -1.32
C LEU A 213 -13.77 12.17 -0.60
N GLN A 214 -13.79 12.18 0.74
CA GLN A 214 -14.66 11.36 1.59
C GLN A 214 -14.67 9.86 1.22
N LEU A 215 -13.54 9.35 0.73
CA LEU A 215 -13.39 7.93 0.40
C LEU A 215 -13.55 7.07 1.65
N GLN A 216 -14.13 5.87 1.47
CA GLN A 216 -14.26 4.90 2.56
C GLN A 216 -12.96 4.09 2.80
N ALA A 217 -11.87 4.39 2.10
CA ALA A 217 -10.56 3.82 2.37
C ALA A 217 -10.02 4.29 3.73
N ASN A 218 -9.26 3.42 4.41
CA ASN A 218 -8.65 3.77 5.69
C ASN A 218 -7.37 4.60 5.47
N LEU A 219 -7.13 5.55 6.36
CA LEU A 219 -5.88 6.31 6.40
C LEU A 219 -5.05 5.90 7.62
N ALA A 220 -3.78 5.57 7.37
CA ALA A 220 -2.79 5.35 8.39
C ALA A 220 -1.72 6.45 8.33
N ILE A 221 -1.27 6.93 9.48
CA ILE A 221 -0.20 7.91 9.60
C ILE A 221 1.03 7.23 10.17
N SER A 222 2.11 7.21 9.42
CA SER A 222 3.44 6.85 9.89
C SER A 222 3.94 7.94 10.84
N LEU A 223 3.56 7.82 12.12
CA LEU A 223 3.86 8.82 13.15
C LEU A 223 5.28 8.63 13.70
N HIS A 224 5.56 7.43 14.21
CA HIS A 224 6.84 6.89 14.66
C HIS A 224 7.59 7.66 15.75
N ALA A 225 7.08 8.81 16.18
CA ALA A 225 7.66 9.60 17.27
C ALA A 225 6.58 10.37 18.04
N PRO A 226 6.75 10.60 19.35
CA PRO A 226 5.77 11.28 20.18
C PRO A 226 5.99 12.81 20.23
N ASN A 227 7.12 13.30 19.71
CA ASN A 227 7.52 14.71 19.70
C ASN A 227 8.36 15.04 18.47
N ASP A 228 8.51 16.35 18.17
CA ASP A 228 9.23 16.81 16.99
C ASP A 228 10.75 16.54 17.06
N GLU A 229 11.34 16.50 18.23
CA GLU A 229 12.78 16.25 18.41
C GLU A 229 13.14 14.87 17.86
N ILE A 230 12.48 13.82 18.36
CA ILE A 230 12.70 12.44 17.89
C ILE A 230 12.26 12.32 16.43
N ARG A 231 11.12 12.90 16.07
CA ARG A 231 10.60 12.76 14.70
C ARG A 231 11.53 13.40 13.67
N ASN A 232 12.17 14.54 13.99
CA ASN A 232 13.15 15.16 13.12
C ASN A 232 14.40 14.30 12.88
N GLN A 233 14.77 13.44 13.85
CA GLN A 233 15.91 12.53 13.74
C GLN A 233 15.61 11.36 12.80
N ILE A 234 14.39 10.80 12.88
CA ILE A 234 14.06 9.56 12.15
C ILE A 234 13.19 9.78 10.91
N MET A 235 12.51 10.92 10.79
CA MET A 235 11.61 11.27 9.68
C MET A 235 11.82 12.71 9.20
N PRO A 236 12.69 12.97 8.22
CA PRO A 236 13.01 14.33 7.76
C PRO A 236 11.81 15.15 7.28
N ILE A 237 10.73 14.51 6.86
CA ILE A 237 9.47 15.18 6.46
C ILE A 237 8.89 16.05 7.58
N ASN A 238 9.22 15.75 8.84
CA ASN A 238 8.76 16.54 10.00
C ASN A 238 9.25 17.99 9.96
N LYS A 239 10.40 18.26 9.35
CA LYS A 239 10.91 19.64 9.18
C LYS A 239 9.97 20.49 8.32
N ALA A 240 9.31 19.88 7.32
CA ALA A 240 8.33 20.56 6.48
C ALA A 240 6.95 20.60 7.15
N PHE A 241 6.58 19.52 7.83
CA PHE A 241 5.27 19.34 8.47
C PHE A 241 5.46 18.86 9.93
N PRO A 242 5.74 19.78 10.88
CA PRO A 242 5.84 19.46 12.30
C PRO A 242 4.56 18.81 12.85
N LEU A 243 4.67 18.13 13.99
CA LEU A 243 3.55 17.38 14.59
C LEU A 243 2.29 18.25 14.79
N VAL A 244 2.43 19.53 15.13
CA VAL A 244 1.27 20.41 15.28
C VAL A 244 0.46 20.48 13.97
N LYS A 245 1.12 20.70 12.82
CA LYS A 245 0.45 20.75 11.50
C LYS A 245 -0.10 19.39 11.09
N LEU A 246 0.62 18.32 11.41
CA LEU A 246 0.17 16.96 11.13
C LEU A 246 -1.10 16.63 11.92
N MET A 247 -1.14 16.97 13.23
CA MET A 247 -2.32 16.74 14.07
C MET A 247 -3.53 17.58 13.64
N GLU A 248 -3.33 18.81 13.17
CA GLU A 248 -4.39 19.61 12.55
C GLU A 248 -4.98 18.91 11.30
N ALA A 249 -4.13 18.31 10.47
CA ALA A 249 -4.60 17.55 9.30
C ALA A 249 -5.31 16.26 9.69
N VAL A 250 -4.89 15.61 10.77
CA VAL A 250 -5.56 14.44 11.36
C VAL A 250 -6.94 14.82 11.86
N ASP A 251 -7.06 15.93 12.60
CA ASP A 251 -8.35 16.41 13.10
C ASP A 251 -9.29 16.77 11.93
N TYR A 252 -8.77 17.46 10.92
CA TYR A 252 -9.51 17.75 9.69
C TYR A 252 -10.01 16.47 8.99
N TYR A 253 -9.16 15.44 8.87
CA TYR A 253 -9.57 14.15 8.28
C TYR A 253 -10.68 13.49 9.10
N ILE A 254 -10.55 13.44 10.44
CA ILE A 254 -11.55 12.84 11.30
C ILE A 254 -12.89 13.60 11.20
N GLU A 255 -12.85 14.93 11.23
CA GLU A 255 -14.03 15.78 11.09
C GLU A 255 -14.76 15.58 9.76
N LYS A 256 -14.01 15.63 8.65
CA LYS A 256 -14.56 15.49 7.29
C LYS A 256 -15.13 14.12 6.99
N THR A 257 -14.48 13.08 7.47
CA THR A 257 -14.82 11.70 7.08
C THR A 257 -15.59 10.93 8.13
N ASN A 258 -15.60 11.41 9.36
CA ASN A 258 -16.08 10.72 10.57
C ASN A 258 -15.44 9.33 10.73
N ARG A 259 -14.19 9.16 10.27
CA ARG A 259 -13.48 7.89 10.27
C ARG A 259 -12.37 7.88 11.29
N ARG A 260 -12.11 6.67 11.83
CA ARG A 260 -10.96 6.42 12.70
C ARG A 260 -9.67 6.48 11.88
N ILE A 261 -8.65 7.14 12.43
CA ILE A 261 -7.30 7.12 11.89
C ILE A 261 -6.45 6.06 12.60
N THR A 262 -5.47 5.47 11.89
CA THR A 262 -4.50 4.58 12.50
C THR A 262 -3.15 5.27 12.56
N PHE A 263 -2.52 5.30 13.73
CA PHE A 263 -1.13 5.73 13.89
C PHE A 263 -0.23 4.49 13.88
N GLU A 264 0.68 4.43 12.93
CA GLU A 264 1.76 3.44 12.88
C GLU A 264 2.93 3.97 13.71
N TYR A 265 3.38 3.21 14.68
CA TYR A 265 4.44 3.60 15.59
C TYR A 265 5.47 2.47 15.72
N ILE A 266 6.60 2.65 15.04
CA ILE A 266 7.72 1.71 15.08
C ILE A 266 8.50 1.90 16.39
N LEU A 267 8.84 0.81 17.07
CA LEU A 267 9.56 0.83 18.34
C LEU A 267 11.03 0.51 18.13
N ILE A 268 11.87 1.54 18.24
CA ILE A 268 13.33 1.50 18.06
C ILE A 268 14.00 1.64 19.40
N ASP A 269 14.88 0.68 19.74
CA ASP A 269 15.61 0.62 21.01
C ASP A 269 16.31 1.96 21.31
N LYS A 270 16.09 2.51 22.51
CA LYS A 270 16.70 3.76 23.04
C LYS A 270 16.47 5.01 22.18
N VAL A 271 15.55 4.97 21.23
CA VAL A 271 15.22 6.13 20.38
C VAL A 271 13.84 6.70 20.75
N ASN A 272 12.80 5.86 20.67
CA ASN A 272 11.43 6.29 20.83
C ASN A 272 10.56 5.33 21.67
N ASP A 273 11.18 4.43 22.42
CA ASP A 273 10.55 3.29 23.08
C ASP A 273 10.44 3.40 24.61
N SER A 274 10.78 4.57 25.18
CA SER A 274 10.68 4.77 26.62
C SER A 274 9.22 4.90 27.09
N VAL A 275 8.96 4.60 28.38
CA VAL A 275 7.64 4.82 29.00
C VAL A 275 7.22 6.30 28.91
N GLU A 276 8.19 7.23 29.01
CA GLU A 276 7.92 8.66 28.83
C GLU A 276 7.46 8.97 27.40
N ASN A 277 8.07 8.35 26.39
CA ASN A 277 7.59 8.48 25.00
C ASN A 277 6.17 7.94 24.84
N ALA A 278 5.80 6.86 25.53
CA ALA A 278 4.42 6.36 25.52
C ALA A 278 3.44 7.36 26.15
N HIS A 279 3.83 8.03 27.23
CA HIS A 279 3.00 9.07 27.86
C HIS A 279 2.85 10.30 26.96
N GLN A 280 3.92 10.74 26.29
CA GLN A 280 3.88 11.84 25.30
C GLN A 280 2.98 11.48 24.12
N LEU A 281 3.11 10.26 23.58
CA LEU A 281 2.24 9.77 22.51
C LEU A 281 0.77 9.75 22.95
N ALA A 282 0.49 9.25 24.16
CA ALA A 282 -0.87 9.24 24.69
C ALA A 282 -1.45 10.65 24.82
N ALA A 283 -0.64 11.63 25.26
CA ALA A 283 -1.07 13.03 25.34
C ALA A 283 -1.35 13.63 23.96
N LEU A 284 -0.48 13.36 22.98
CA LEU A 284 -0.58 13.86 21.59
C LEU A 284 -1.88 13.43 20.91
N ILE A 285 -2.32 12.19 21.14
CA ILE A 285 -3.49 11.61 20.44
C ILE A 285 -4.75 11.57 21.32
N LYS A 286 -4.69 12.12 22.53
CA LYS A 286 -5.81 12.15 23.48
C LYS A 286 -7.05 12.77 22.85
N GLY A 287 -8.21 12.09 22.99
CA GLY A 287 -9.49 12.59 22.50
C GLY A 287 -9.74 12.41 21.00
N LYS A 288 -8.75 11.94 20.23
CA LYS A 288 -8.93 11.68 18.79
C LYS A 288 -9.56 10.31 18.55
N ASN A 289 -10.39 10.19 17.51
CA ASN A 289 -10.86 8.90 17.02
C ASN A 289 -9.70 8.17 16.34
N ALA A 290 -8.86 7.53 17.14
CA ALA A 290 -7.60 6.98 16.68
C ALA A 290 -7.30 5.60 17.29
N TYR A 291 -6.39 4.91 16.64
CA TYR A 291 -5.86 3.61 17.01
C TYR A 291 -4.34 3.59 16.79
N VAL A 292 -3.58 2.91 17.63
CA VAL A 292 -2.13 2.83 17.50
C VAL A 292 -1.71 1.40 17.18
N ASN A 293 -1.03 1.21 16.07
CA ASN A 293 -0.29 0.00 15.75
C ASN A 293 1.15 0.16 16.20
N LEU A 294 1.55 -0.55 17.23
CA LEU A 294 2.94 -0.66 17.64
C LEU A 294 3.63 -1.70 16.77
N ILE A 295 4.67 -1.29 16.08
CA ILE A 295 5.43 -2.12 15.17
C ILE A 295 6.79 -2.40 15.80
N PRO A 296 7.10 -3.66 16.16
CA PRO A 296 8.47 -4.02 16.49
C PRO A 296 9.39 -3.65 15.32
N TYR A 297 10.52 -3.02 15.59
CA TYR A 297 11.45 -2.65 14.51
C TYR A 297 12.01 -3.90 13.84
N ASN A 298 11.89 -3.97 12.53
CA ASN A 298 12.54 -4.99 11.72
C ASN A 298 13.90 -4.46 11.32
N GLU A 299 14.96 -5.10 11.77
CA GLU A 299 16.33 -4.62 11.57
C GLU A 299 16.66 -4.58 10.08
N VAL A 300 17.24 -3.47 9.65
CA VAL A 300 17.74 -3.23 8.30
C VAL A 300 19.26 -3.22 8.39
N HIS A 301 19.91 -4.03 7.58
CA HIS A 301 21.36 -4.30 7.69
C HIS A 301 22.21 -3.03 7.63
N GLU A 302 21.75 -2.05 6.86
CA GLU A 302 22.44 -0.79 6.63
C GLU A 302 22.20 0.25 7.75
N ASN A 303 21.31 -0.03 8.71
CA ASN A 303 20.93 0.89 9.78
C ASN A 303 21.52 0.48 11.13
N PRO A 304 21.91 1.42 11.99
CA PRO A 304 22.43 1.11 13.32
C PRO A 304 21.35 0.76 14.34
N PHE A 305 20.08 0.90 13.96
CA PHE A 305 18.94 0.71 14.87
C PHE A 305 18.74 -0.75 15.26
N ARG A 306 18.15 -0.96 16.44
CA ARG A 306 17.85 -2.28 16.99
C ARG A 306 16.39 -2.36 17.40
N LYS A 307 15.85 -3.57 17.40
CA LYS A 307 14.53 -3.88 17.91
C LYS A 307 14.43 -3.53 19.40
N SER A 308 13.37 -2.84 19.78
CA SER A 308 13.14 -2.48 21.17
C SER A 308 12.91 -3.71 22.05
N THR A 309 13.51 -3.72 23.22
CA THR A 309 13.24 -4.68 24.32
C THR A 309 12.14 -4.18 25.26
N ASN A 310 11.63 -2.95 25.07
CA ASN A 310 10.69 -2.29 25.97
C ASN A 310 9.24 -2.29 25.48
N ILE A 311 8.91 -3.12 24.48
CA ILE A 311 7.59 -3.14 23.80
C ILE A 311 6.44 -3.33 24.79
N ASP A 312 6.57 -4.27 25.73
CA ASP A 312 5.51 -4.59 26.69
C ASP A 312 5.25 -3.43 27.68
N ASN A 313 6.31 -2.74 28.15
CA ASN A 313 6.17 -1.60 29.04
C ASN A 313 5.54 -0.41 28.31
N PHE A 314 5.95 -0.17 27.06
CA PHE A 314 5.36 0.87 26.20
C PHE A 314 3.86 0.59 25.96
N PHE A 315 3.52 -0.64 25.61
CA PHE A 315 2.13 -1.06 25.43
C PHE A 315 1.29 -0.88 26.71
N LYS A 316 1.79 -1.34 27.86
CA LYS A 316 1.12 -1.18 29.16
C LYS A 316 0.93 0.30 29.51
N ALA A 317 1.93 1.14 29.25
CA ALA A 317 1.86 2.59 29.49
C ALA A 317 0.75 3.25 28.63
N LEU A 318 0.63 2.90 27.35
CA LEU A 318 -0.48 3.39 26.51
C LEU A 318 -1.84 2.90 27.01
N LYS A 319 -1.95 1.62 27.37
CA LYS A 319 -3.19 1.06 27.92
C LYS A 319 -3.62 1.72 29.22
N SER A 320 -2.68 2.07 30.12
CA SER A 320 -2.98 2.79 31.36
C SER A 320 -3.57 4.18 31.12
N LYS A 321 -3.26 4.79 29.97
CA LYS A 321 -3.82 6.07 29.50
C LYS A 321 -5.10 5.88 28.65
N LYS A 322 -5.67 4.66 28.60
CA LYS A 322 -6.86 4.29 27.83
C LYS A 322 -6.71 4.48 26.32
N ILE A 323 -5.49 4.37 25.78
CA ILE A 323 -5.25 4.43 24.34
C ILE A 323 -5.54 3.06 23.74
N ASN A 324 -6.31 3.05 22.64
CA ASN A 324 -6.54 1.86 21.85
C ASN A 324 -5.28 1.55 21.03
N CYS A 325 -4.60 0.45 21.36
CA CYS A 325 -3.39 0.01 20.67
C CYS A 325 -3.27 -1.50 20.62
N ILE A 326 -2.53 -1.99 19.64
CA ILE A 326 -2.03 -3.38 19.57
C ILE A 326 -0.54 -3.39 19.23
N VAL A 327 0.11 -4.50 19.54
CA VAL A 327 1.41 -4.84 18.95
C VAL A 327 1.13 -5.62 17.66
N ARG A 328 1.62 -5.12 16.53
CA ARG A 328 1.42 -5.74 15.22
C ARG A 328 2.21 -7.04 15.11
N LYS A 329 1.59 -8.07 14.57
CA LYS A 329 2.27 -9.32 14.23
C LYS A 329 3.29 -9.05 13.12
N GLU A 330 4.49 -9.57 13.26
CA GLU A 330 5.52 -9.57 12.23
C GLU A 330 5.19 -10.62 11.18
N PHE A 331 5.48 -10.33 9.91
CA PHE A 331 5.26 -11.22 8.77
C PHE A 331 6.53 -11.29 7.93
N GLY A 332 6.93 -12.52 7.52
CA GLY A 332 8.01 -12.74 6.58
C GLY A 332 9.37 -12.20 7.04
N ALA A 333 9.65 -12.24 8.35
CA ALA A 333 10.92 -11.75 8.89
C ALA A 333 12.14 -12.55 8.38
N ASP A 334 11.95 -13.83 8.07
CA ASP A 334 12.96 -14.75 7.56
C ASP A 334 13.31 -14.54 6.07
N ILE A 335 12.53 -13.73 5.36
CA ILE A 335 12.70 -13.40 3.93
C ILE A 335 12.79 -11.89 3.67
N ASP A 336 13.09 -11.07 4.69
CA ASP A 336 13.13 -9.60 4.60
C ASP A 336 11.85 -9.01 3.96
N ALA A 337 10.69 -9.54 4.32
CA ALA A 337 9.38 -9.09 3.80
C ALA A 337 8.62 -8.18 4.78
N ALA A 338 9.17 -7.92 5.96
CA ALA A 338 8.52 -7.11 6.96
C ALA A 338 8.56 -5.61 6.65
N CYS A 339 7.70 -4.83 7.32
CA CYS A 339 7.62 -3.37 7.12
C CYS A 339 8.98 -2.70 7.33
N GLY A 340 9.37 -1.84 6.40
CA GLY A 340 10.63 -1.11 6.41
C GLY A 340 11.81 -1.87 5.77
N GLN A 341 11.67 -3.15 5.42
CA GLN A 341 12.75 -3.96 4.84
C GLN A 341 12.76 -3.99 3.31
N LEU A 342 11.66 -3.59 2.66
CA LEU A 342 11.53 -3.64 1.20
C LEU A 342 12.46 -2.63 0.53
N ARG A 343 13.31 -3.09 -0.38
CA ARG A 343 14.32 -2.26 -1.07
C ARG A 343 14.47 -2.59 -2.56
N ALA A 344 13.76 -3.61 -3.07
CA ALA A 344 13.78 -4.02 -4.48
C ALA A 344 15.20 -4.28 -5.04
N ILE A 345 16.10 -4.80 -4.20
CA ILE A 345 17.47 -5.14 -4.59
C ILE A 345 17.52 -6.63 -4.91
N ARG A 346 17.97 -6.96 -6.11
CA ARG A 346 18.37 -8.32 -6.45
C ARG A 346 19.70 -8.60 -5.77
N GLU A 347 19.80 -9.62 -4.90
CA GLU A 347 21.09 -10.05 -4.36
C GLU A 347 22.06 -10.29 -5.52
N GLY A 348 23.16 -9.54 -5.54
CA GLY A 348 24.20 -9.59 -6.58
C GLY A 348 24.21 -8.44 -7.59
N ILE A 349 23.32 -7.43 -7.54
CA ILE A 349 23.31 -6.28 -8.49
C ILE A 349 23.88 -4.99 -7.87
N LEU A 350 24.06 -4.91 -6.55
CA LEU A 350 24.88 -3.85 -5.97
C LEU A 350 26.30 -4.40 -5.68
N LYS A 351 27.21 -4.16 -6.59
CA LYS A 351 28.63 -3.96 -6.30
C LYS A 351 28.93 -2.47 -6.30
#